data_9a4aa213e94482a3daaabef7379d22fa
#
_entry.id   9a4aa213e94482a3daaabef7379d22fa
#
_cell.length_a   1.000
_cell.length_b   1.000
_cell.length_c   1.000
_cell.angle_alpha   90.00
_cell.angle_beta   90.00
_cell.angle_gamma   90.00
#
_symmetry.space_group_name_H-M   'P 1'
#
loop_
_entity.id
_entity.type
_entity.pdbx_description
1 polymer ?
#
loop_
_entity_poly.entity_id
_entity_poly.type
_entity_poly.pdbx_seq_one_letter_code
_entity_poly.pdbx_strand_id
1 'polypeptide(L)'
;MSTPIDTSAARAAIFKRIRSAHRRPASATAEELGAVEDYLARHPQGPRPLIEGDLRIRFRAMSERMSSTVDEVPHLADAPAAVARYLDAQGLGRQAVIWPALAMLDWAGAGVAVEARPPRRDESQGADPVGITGCFCALAETGTLVLTSGPQAHASTHLLPETHVALVPASRIVKGMEDAFALLRAERGGEEMMPRALNMVSGPSRTGDIELTIVLGAHGPYRVHIIVATED
;
A
#
# COMPACT_ATOMS: atom_id res chain seq x y z
N MET A 1 29.16 -16.91 -20.90
CA MET A 1 28.20 -15.76 -20.94
C MET A 1 27.60 -15.73 -22.33
N SER A 2 26.31 -15.98 -22.52
CA SER A 2 25.67 -15.90 -23.85
C SER A 2 25.48 -14.44 -24.22
N THR A 3 25.88 -14.07 -25.41
CA THR A 3 25.68 -12.74 -25.98
C THR A 3 24.18 -12.43 -26.01
N PRO A 4 23.73 -11.23 -25.56
CA PRO A 4 22.32 -10.86 -25.64
C PRO A 4 21.85 -10.92 -27.11
N ILE A 5 20.70 -11.52 -27.35
CA ILE A 5 20.09 -11.59 -28.67
C ILE A 5 19.67 -10.16 -29.07
N ASP A 6 20.18 -9.66 -30.20
CA ASP A 6 19.72 -8.38 -30.73
C ASP A 6 18.30 -8.51 -31.31
N THR A 7 17.34 -7.88 -30.66
CA THR A 7 15.92 -7.86 -31.06
C THR A 7 15.50 -6.56 -31.77
N SER A 8 16.43 -5.68 -32.11
CA SER A 8 16.14 -4.35 -32.64
C SER A 8 15.35 -4.39 -33.94
N ALA A 9 15.69 -5.31 -34.85
CA ALA A 9 15.00 -5.48 -36.14
C ALA A 9 13.53 -5.98 -35.92
N ALA A 10 13.32 -6.93 -35.02
CA ALA A 10 11.98 -7.44 -34.68
C ALA A 10 11.12 -6.33 -34.03
N ARG A 11 11.68 -5.57 -33.12
CA ARG A 11 11.04 -4.40 -32.51
C ARG A 11 10.63 -3.37 -33.56
N ALA A 12 11.53 -3.02 -34.49
CA ALA A 12 11.24 -2.06 -35.54
C ALA A 12 10.11 -2.53 -36.47
N ALA A 13 10.10 -3.81 -36.85
CA ALA A 13 9.05 -4.41 -37.66
C ALA A 13 7.67 -4.37 -36.95
N ILE A 14 7.61 -4.69 -35.68
CA ILE A 14 6.37 -4.63 -34.89
C ILE A 14 5.82 -3.20 -34.85
N PHE A 15 6.66 -2.22 -34.51
CA PHE A 15 6.22 -0.81 -34.47
C PHE A 15 5.82 -0.27 -35.82
N LYS A 16 6.48 -0.70 -36.91
CA LYS A 16 6.07 -0.36 -38.29
C LYS A 16 4.66 -0.87 -38.59
N ARG A 17 4.35 -2.13 -38.24
CA ARG A 17 2.99 -2.69 -38.42
C ARG A 17 1.95 -1.93 -37.62
N ILE A 18 2.23 -1.63 -36.33
CA ILE A 18 1.31 -0.87 -35.46
C ILE A 18 1.03 0.51 -36.07
N ARG A 19 2.07 1.27 -36.43
CA ARG A 19 1.90 2.59 -37.07
C ARG A 19 1.11 2.54 -38.35
N SER A 20 1.41 1.54 -39.22
CA SER A 20 0.67 1.38 -40.49
C SER A 20 -0.80 1.05 -40.25
N ALA A 21 -1.12 0.18 -39.27
CA ALA A 21 -2.50 -0.16 -38.96
C ALA A 21 -3.27 1.06 -38.39
N HIS A 22 -2.62 1.88 -37.57
CA HIS A 22 -3.21 3.11 -37.01
C HIS A 22 -3.11 4.31 -37.95
N ARG A 23 -2.52 4.16 -39.16
CA ARG A 23 -2.26 5.26 -40.12
C ARG A 23 -1.48 6.43 -39.50
N ARG A 24 -0.60 6.14 -38.54
CA ARG A 24 0.20 7.17 -37.86
C ARG A 24 1.55 7.38 -38.52
N PRO A 25 2.07 8.63 -38.54
CA PRO A 25 3.42 8.94 -39.01
C PRO A 25 4.49 8.27 -38.14
N ALA A 26 5.74 8.29 -38.58
CA ALA A 26 6.88 7.72 -37.84
C ALA A 26 7.15 8.47 -36.52
N SER A 27 6.89 9.76 -36.50
CA SER A 27 7.09 10.65 -35.36
C SER A 27 5.78 11.39 -35.04
N ALA A 28 5.56 11.66 -33.77
CA ALA A 28 4.48 12.56 -33.33
C ALA A 28 4.78 14.00 -33.79
N THR A 29 3.73 14.77 -34.04
CA THR A 29 3.87 16.21 -34.32
C THR A 29 4.20 16.98 -33.05
N ALA A 30 4.73 18.20 -33.16
CA ALA A 30 4.97 19.06 -32.00
C ALA A 30 3.67 19.41 -31.26
N GLU A 31 2.56 19.54 -31.99
CA GLU A 31 1.23 19.78 -31.43
C GLU A 31 0.75 18.59 -30.60
N GLU A 32 0.91 17.34 -31.11
CA GLU A 32 0.56 16.13 -30.37
C GLU A 32 1.40 15.98 -29.09
N LEU A 33 2.71 16.28 -29.15
CA LEU A 33 3.59 16.24 -27.99
C LEU A 33 3.20 17.30 -26.96
N GLY A 34 2.97 18.54 -27.39
CA GLY A 34 2.50 19.62 -26.52
C GLY A 34 1.17 19.29 -25.84
N ALA A 35 0.21 18.70 -26.55
CA ALA A 35 -1.05 18.29 -25.97
C ALA A 35 -0.88 17.19 -24.89
N VAL A 36 0.08 16.28 -25.05
CA VAL A 36 0.41 15.27 -24.03
C VAL A 36 1.05 15.93 -22.80
N GLU A 37 2.01 16.83 -23.03
CA GLU A 37 2.69 17.57 -21.95
C GLU A 37 1.69 18.41 -21.14
N ASP A 38 0.80 19.13 -21.81
CA ASP A 38 -0.28 19.89 -21.18
C ASP A 38 -1.25 19.00 -20.38
N TYR A 39 -1.57 17.84 -20.93
CA TYR A 39 -2.44 16.87 -20.22
C TYR A 39 -1.76 16.36 -18.94
N LEU A 40 -0.50 15.98 -19.03
CA LEU A 40 0.28 15.51 -17.89
C LEU A 40 0.45 16.62 -16.83
N ALA A 41 0.75 17.86 -17.25
CA ALA A 41 0.92 18.99 -16.32
C ALA A 41 -0.37 19.34 -15.55
N ARG A 42 -1.53 19.19 -16.18
CA ARG A 42 -2.84 19.50 -15.55
C ARG A 42 -3.32 18.42 -14.57
N HIS A 43 -2.80 17.21 -14.66
CA HIS A 43 -3.27 16.06 -13.87
C HIS A 43 -4.81 15.96 -13.80
N PRO A 44 -5.53 15.91 -14.94
CA PRO A 44 -6.98 15.95 -14.93
C PRO A 44 -7.55 14.76 -14.16
N GLN A 45 -8.49 15.05 -13.28
CA GLN A 45 -9.19 14.01 -12.53
C GLN A 45 -10.29 13.39 -13.39
N GLY A 46 -10.42 12.06 -13.32
CA GLY A 46 -11.54 11.33 -13.90
C GLY A 46 -12.85 11.53 -13.12
N PRO A 47 -13.95 10.92 -13.56
CA PRO A 47 -15.18 10.89 -12.77
C PRO A 47 -14.94 10.26 -11.40
N ARG A 48 -15.39 10.94 -10.33
CA ARG A 48 -15.19 10.49 -8.95
C ARG A 48 -16.54 10.26 -8.27
N PRO A 49 -16.66 9.24 -7.41
CA PRO A 49 -17.82 9.08 -6.55
C PRO A 49 -17.97 10.29 -5.61
N LEU A 50 -19.20 10.69 -5.36
CA LEU A 50 -19.46 11.68 -4.33
C LEU A 50 -19.25 11.05 -2.96
N ILE A 51 -18.28 11.57 -2.21
CA ILE A 51 -17.97 11.15 -0.85
C ILE A 51 -18.31 12.29 0.09
N GLU A 52 -19.35 12.10 0.88
CA GLU A 52 -19.82 13.03 1.89
C GLU A 52 -19.65 12.47 3.30
N GLY A 53 -19.67 13.36 4.29
CA GLY A 53 -19.58 13.01 5.70
C GLY A 53 -18.16 12.77 6.21
N ASP A 54 -18.08 12.12 7.35
CA ASP A 54 -16.81 11.84 8.05
C ASP A 54 -16.01 10.76 7.32
N LEU A 55 -14.80 11.09 6.88
CA LEU A 55 -13.92 10.19 6.14
C LEU A 55 -13.45 9.01 6.99
N ARG A 56 -13.27 9.19 8.30
CA ARG A 56 -12.86 8.14 9.23
C ARG A 56 -13.95 7.07 9.36
N ILE A 57 -15.20 7.51 9.56
CA ILE A 57 -16.37 6.60 9.63
C ILE A 57 -16.48 5.81 8.32
N ARG A 58 -16.35 6.50 7.19
CA ARG A 58 -16.41 5.86 5.87
C ARG A 58 -15.24 4.88 5.65
N PHE A 59 -14.02 5.30 5.98
CA PHE A 59 -12.83 4.45 5.87
C PHE A 59 -13.00 3.16 6.66
N ARG A 60 -13.46 3.25 7.92
CA ARG A 60 -13.76 2.09 8.77
C ARG A 60 -14.76 1.15 8.07
N ALA A 61 -15.92 1.68 7.67
CA ALA A 61 -16.96 0.87 7.03
C ALA A 61 -16.48 0.16 5.76
N MET A 62 -15.66 0.85 4.93
CA MET A 62 -15.12 0.27 3.70
C MET A 62 -14.02 -0.75 4.00
N SER A 63 -13.17 -0.53 5.00
CA SER A 63 -12.13 -1.47 5.43
C SER A 63 -12.74 -2.78 5.97
N GLU A 64 -13.79 -2.66 6.80
CA GLU A 64 -14.54 -3.82 7.33
C GLU A 64 -15.25 -4.59 6.20
N ARG A 65 -15.81 -3.89 5.21
CA ARG A 65 -16.37 -4.51 3.99
C ARG A 65 -15.33 -5.30 3.20
N MET A 66 -14.07 -4.85 3.22
CA MET A 66 -12.94 -5.56 2.61
C MET A 66 -12.35 -6.64 3.51
N SER A 67 -13.01 -6.95 4.63
CA SER A 67 -12.63 -7.98 5.62
C SER A 67 -11.37 -7.64 6.43
N SER A 68 -11.03 -6.36 6.56
CA SER A 68 -10.13 -5.90 7.61
C SER A 68 -10.89 -5.78 8.93
N THR A 69 -10.19 -5.89 10.04
CA THR A 69 -10.71 -5.46 11.35
C THR A 69 -10.18 -4.07 11.68
N VAL A 70 -10.97 -3.24 12.36
CA VAL A 70 -10.60 -1.85 12.66
C VAL A 70 -10.86 -1.52 14.11
N ASP A 71 -9.81 -1.07 14.80
CA ASP A 71 -9.89 -0.46 16.13
C ASP A 71 -9.57 1.03 16.06
N GLU A 72 -10.02 1.77 17.07
CA GLU A 72 -9.70 3.19 17.24
C GLU A 72 -9.04 3.42 18.59
N VAL A 73 -8.06 4.31 18.60
CA VAL A 73 -7.38 4.78 19.81
C VAL A 73 -7.32 6.32 19.78
N PRO A 74 -7.29 6.99 20.94
CA PRO A 74 -7.12 8.44 20.95
C PRO A 74 -5.82 8.88 20.25
N HIS A 75 -4.69 8.38 20.72
CA HIS A 75 -3.37 8.78 20.22
C HIS A 75 -2.57 7.60 19.66
N LEU A 76 -1.64 7.89 18.79
CA LEU A 76 -0.73 6.86 18.24
C LEU A 76 0.10 6.17 19.34
N ALA A 77 0.35 6.86 20.46
CA ALA A 77 1.02 6.30 21.64
C ALA A 77 0.23 5.16 22.29
N ASP A 78 -1.09 5.10 22.11
CA ASP A 78 -1.97 4.05 22.67
C ASP A 78 -2.01 2.79 21.76
N ALA A 79 -1.46 2.89 20.55
CA ALA A 79 -1.49 1.79 19.58
C ALA A 79 -0.82 0.50 20.07
N PRO A 80 0.33 0.51 20.81
CA PRO A 80 0.93 -0.73 21.31
C PRO A 80 -0.02 -1.55 22.19
N ALA A 81 -0.78 -0.89 23.07
CA ALA A 81 -1.76 -1.57 23.92
C ALA A 81 -2.93 -2.14 23.12
N ALA A 82 -3.38 -1.44 22.06
CA ALA A 82 -4.41 -1.94 21.16
C ALA A 82 -3.91 -3.16 20.34
N VAL A 83 -2.67 -3.12 19.87
CA VAL A 83 -2.03 -4.27 19.21
C VAL A 83 -1.97 -5.48 20.14
N ALA A 84 -1.54 -5.29 21.40
CA ALA A 84 -1.48 -6.38 22.37
C ALA A 84 -2.85 -7.04 22.56
N ARG A 85 -3.91 -6.24 22.74
CA ARG A 85 -5.29 -6.75 22.85
C ARG A 85 -5.74 -7.53 21.61
N TYR A 86 -5.42 -7.00 20.41
CA TYR A 86 -5.74 -7.68 19.17
C TYR A 86 -5.03 -9.03 19.05
N LEU A 87 -3.72 -9.09 19.34
CA LEU A 87 -2.94 -10.32 19.28
C LEU A 87 -3.50 -11.38 20.23
N ASP A 88 -3.83 -10.99 21.45
CA ASP A 88 -4.46 -11.90 22.44
C ASP A 88 -5.83 -12.41 21.96
N ALA A 89 -6.67 -11.52 21.44
CA ALA A 89 -8.00 -11.90 20.94
C ALA A 89 -7.94 -12.87 19.75
N GLN A 90 -6.86 -12.80 18.97
CA GLN A 90 -6.62 -13.71 17.84
C GLN A 90 -5.82 -14.98 18.24
N GLY A 91 -5.41 -15.12 19.50
CA GLY A 91 -4.55 -16.22 19.94
C GLY A 91 -3.17 -16.21 19.32
N LEU A 92 -2.67 -15.03 18.92
CA LEU A 92 -1.35 -14.85 18.32
C LEU A 92 -0.30 -14.56 19.41
N GLY A 93 0.93 -14.98 19.15
CA GLY A 93 2.06 -14.61 20.01
C GLY A 93 2.33 -13.10 19.95
N ARG A 94 2.82 -12.52 21.05
CA ARG A 94 3.13 -11.09 21.17
C ARG A 94 4.53 -10.76 20.61
N GLN A 95 4.87 -11.30 19.43
CA GLN A 95 6.11 -11.04 18.71
C GLN A 95 5.80 -10.47 17.33
N ALA A 96 6.47 -9.40 16.95
CA ALA A 96 6.24 -8.77 15.66
C ALA A 96 7.51 -8.14 15.09
N VAL A 97 7.57 -8.03 13.76
CA VAL A 97 8.51 -7.14 13.08
C VAL A 97 7.81 -5.82 12.77
N ILE A 98 8.53 -4.72 12.91
CA ILE A 98 7.95 -3.39 12.74
C ILE A 98 8.78 -2.52 11.79
N TRP A 99 8.15 -1.51 11.22
CA TRP A 99 8.87 -0.42 10.60
C TRP A 99 9.72 0.33 11.63
N PRO A 100 11.01 0.62 11.36
CA PRO A 100 11.89 1.33 12.28
C PRO A 100 11.31 2.66 12.81
N ALA A 101 10.53 3.37 11.99
CA ALA A 101 9.86 4.61 12.40
C ALA A 101 8.88 4.44 13.57
N LEU A 102 8.42 3.23 13.85
CA LEU A 102 7.48 2.93 14.94
C LEU A 102 8.16 2.42 16.21
N ALA A 103 9.48 2.21 16.18
CA ALA A 103 10.24 1.65 17.31
C ALA A 103 10.23 2.55 18.56
N MET A 104 9.92 3.83 18.40
CA MET A 104 9.83 4.81 19.48
C MET A 104 8.60 4.66 20.38
N LEU A 105 7.59 3.91 19.95
CA LEU A 105 6.39 3.66 20.76
C LEU A 105 6.70 2.65 21.89
N ASP A 106 5.94 2.73 22.99
CA ASP A 106 6.15 1.86 24.18
C ASP A 106 5.60 0.44 23.98
N TRP A 107 6.28 -0.32 23.12
CA TRP A 107 5.95 -1.73 22.89
C TRP A 107 6.23 -2.61 24.09
N ALA A 108 7.30 -2.31 24.82
CA ALA A 108 7.70 -3.08 26.00
C ALA A 108 6.67 -2.92 27.14
N GLY A 109 6.19 -1.70 27.39
CA GLY A 109 5.12 -1.43 28.36
C GLY A 109 3.80 -2.13 28.00
N ALA A 110 3.53 -2.32 26.72
CA ALA A 110 2.38 -3.10 26.24
C ALA A 110 2.61 -4.62 26.26
N GLY A 111 3.83 -5.09 26.58
CA GLY A 111 4.20 -6.49 26.56
C GLY A 111 4.29 -7.11 25.16
N VAL A 112 4.58 -6.32 24.14
CA VAL A 112 4.80 -6.78 22.76
C VAL A 112 6.28 -6.72 22.43
N ALA A 113 6.87 -7.86 22.10
CA ALA A 113 8.27 -7.94 21.68
C ALA A 113 8.37 -7.58 20.19
N VAL A 114 9.03 -6.47 19.89
CA VAL A 114 9.16 -5.99 18.51
C VAL A 114 10.61 -5.95 18.05
N GLU A 115 10.83 -6.26 16.78
CA GLU A 115 12.11 -6.11 16.10
C GLU A 115 11.97 -5.16 14.91
N ALA A 116 12.72 -4.04 14.93
CA ALA A 116 12.70 -3.04 13.86
C ALA A 116 13.59 -3.47 12.67
N ARG A 117 13.13 -4.43 11.91
CA ARG A 117 13.82 -5.02 10.76
C ARG A 117 12.84 -5.52 9.69
N PRO A 118 13.31 -5.83 8.47
CA PRO A 118 12.52 -6.59 7.51
C PRO A 118 12.18 -7.98 8.04
N PRO A 119 11.02 -8.57 7.65
CA PRO A 119 10.69 -9.95 7.97
C PRO A 119 11.71 -10.95 7.42
N ARG A 120 11.91 -12.03 8.15
CA ARG A 120 12.72 -13.17 7.68
C ARG A 120 11.96 -13.93 6.61
N ARG A 121 12.71 -14.40 5.59
CA ARG A 121 12.17 -15.26 4.52
C ARG A 121 12.56 -16.71 4.69
N ASP A 122 13.47 -16.98 5.61
CA ASP A 122 14.02 -18.31 5.81
C ASP A 122 13.13 -19.10 6.75
N GLU A 123 12.44 -20.09 6.22
CA GLU A 123 11.57 -20.99 6.98
C GLU A 123 12.33 -21.74 8.08
N SER A 124 13.66 -21.99 7.90
CA SER A 124 14.49 -22.64 8.89
C SER A 124 14.70 -21.81 10.16
N GLN A 125 14.52 -20.49 10.08
CA GLN A 125 14.61 -19.56 11.21
C GLN A 125 13.23 -19.17 11.78
N GLY A 126 12.16 -19.73 11.25
CA GLY A 126 10.77 -19.39 11.55
C GLY A 126 10.33 -18.11 10.83
N ALA A 127 9.12 -18.12 10.26
CA ALA A 127 8.52 -16.95 9.66
C ALA A 127 8.05 -15.97 10.74
N ASP A 128 8.19 -14.67 10.49
CA ASP A 128 7.63 -13.64 11.38
C ASP A 128 6.10 -13.60 11.20
N PRO A 129 5.29 -13.91 12.24
CA PRO A 129 3.85 -14.08 12.08
C PRO A 129 3.11 -12.74 11.94
N VAL A 130 3.67 -11.66 12.49
CA VAL A 130 3.04 -10.34 12.57
C VAL A 130 3.99 -9.27 12.05
N GLY A 131 3.50 -8.46 11.13
CA GLY A 131 4.16 -7.26 10.64
C GLY A 131 3.36 -6.01 11.00
N ILE A 132 4.00 -5.04 11.65
CA ILE A 132 3.36 -3.77 12.05
C ILE A 132 3.95 -2.63 11.23
N THR A 133 3.07 -1.85 10.59
CA THR A 133 3.46 -0.71 9.77
C THR A 133 2.68 0.55 10.14
N GLY A 134 3.21 1.71 9.76
CA GLY A 134 2.37 2.88 9.52
C GLY A 134 1.73 2.80 8.12
N CYS A 135 1.17 3.92 7.68
CA CYS A 135 0.78 4.11 6.29
C CYS A 135 1.18 5.52 5.83
N PHE A 136 1.31 5.71 4.52
CA PHE A 136 1.47 7.04 3.97
C PHE A 136 0.16 7.82 4.07
N CYS A 137 -0.93 7.22 3.62
CA CYS A 137 -2.30 7.71 3.81
C CYS A 137 -3.29 6.55 3.67
N ALA A 138 -4.57 6.80 3.91
CA ALA A 138 -5.63 5.83 3.76
C ALA A 138 -6.79 6.41 2.93
N LEU A 139 -7.41 5.58 2.08
CA LEU A 139 -8.47 6.00 1.16
C LEU A 139 -9.84 5.66 1.74
N ALA A 140 -10.63 6.68 2.06
CA ALA A 140 -11.98 6.49 2.59
C ALA A 140 -12.95 5.89 1.56
N GLU A 141 -12.70 6.10 0.28
CA GLU A 141 -13.51 5.57 -0.83
C GLU A 141 -13.58 4.04 -0.81
N THR A 142 -12.45 3.39 -0.59
CA THR A 142 -12.30 1.94 -0.79
C THR A 142 -11.82 1.19 0.45
N GLY A 143 -11.53 1.89 1.56
CA GLY A 143 -10.94 1.26 2.75
C GLY A 143 -9.50 0.76 2.50
N THR A 144 -8.74 1.50 1.69
CA THR A 144 -7.43 1.08 1.22
C THR A 144 -6.32 1.80 1.98
N LEU A 145 -5.32 1.06 2.43
CA LEU A 145 -4.07 1.60 2.95
C LEU A 145 -3.11 1.89 1.80
N VAL A 146 -2.49 3.06 1.79
CA VAL A 146 -1.43 3.43 0.84
C VAL A 146 -0.09 3.41 1.58
N LEU A 147 0.78 2.50 1.17
CA LEU A 147 2.10 2.31 1.79
C LEU A 147 3.20 2.60 0.77
N THR A 148 4.13 3.46 1.13
CA THR A 148 5.27 3.81 0.29
C THR A 148 6.54 3.15 0.81
N SER A 149 7.37 2.61 -0.08
CA SER A 149 8.67 2.06 0.30
C SER A 149 9.67 3.17 0.64
N GLY A 150 10.57 2.85 1.59
CA GLY A 150 11.65 3.75 2.00
C GLY A 150 12.61 3.07 2.96
N PRO A 151 13.69 3.74 3.37
CA PRO A 151 14.68 3.17 4.29
C PRO A 151 14.08 2.78 5.65
N GLN A 152 13.03 3.48 6.08
CA GLN A 152 12.32 3.22 7.34
C GLN A 152 10.95 2.53 7.13
N ALA A 153 10.66 2.07 5.88
CA ALA A 153 9.37 1.52 5.47
C ALA A 153 9.58 0.35 4.50
N HIS A 154 9.95 -0.80 5.04
CA HIS A 154 10.18 -2.01 4.23
C HIS A 154 8.85 -2.59 3.75
N ALA A 155 8.68 -2.70 2.43
CA ALA A 155 7.46 -3.27 1.83
C ALA A 155 7.20 -4.72 2.28
N SER A 156 8.24 -5.50 2.53
CA SER A 156 8.12 -6.86 3.01
C SER A 156 7.35 -6.99 4.34
N THR A 157 7.36 -5.95 5.19
CA THR A 157 6.69 -5.97 6.50
C THR A 157 5.16 -6.08 6.39
N HIS A 158 4.54 -5.56 5.32
CA HIS A 158 3.10 -5.70 5.09
C HIS A 158 2.74 -6.75 4.03
N LEU A 159 3.74 -7.46 3.48
CA LEU A 159 3.49 -8.46 2.43
C LEU A 159 3.79 -9.90 2.86
N LEU A 160 4.81 -10.11 3.72
CA LEU A 160 5.26 -11.45 4.04
C LEU A 160 4.61 -12.05 5.31
N PRO A 161 4.43 -11.31 6.42
CA PRO A 161 3.79 -11.84 7.60
C PRO A 161 2.34 -12.25 7.34
N GLU A 162 1.89 -13.29 8.03
CA GLU A 162 0.52 -13.78 7.92
C GLU A 162 -0.51 -12.76 8.44
N THR A 163 -0.10 -11.93 9.40
CA THR A 163 -0.91 -10.85 9.95
C THR A 163 -0.23 -9.51 9.73
N HIS A 164 -0.92 -8.59 9.06
CA HIS A 164 -0.51 -7.20 8.91
C HIS A 164 -1.33 -6.31 9.83
N VAL A 165 -0.67 -5.57 10.71
CA VAL A 165 -1.28 -4.52 11.54
C VAL A 165 -0.80 -3.16 11.04
N ALA A 166 -1.75 -2.28 10.68
CA ALA A 166 -1.45 -0.94 10.16
C ALA A 166 -1.89 0.15 11.15
N LEU A 167 -0.99 1.06 11.49
CA LEU A 167 -1.28 2.25 12.31
C LEU A 167 -1.57 3.43 11.40
N VAL A 168 -2.74 4.05 11.56
CA VAL A 168 -3.26 5.09 10.67
C VAL A 168 -3.65 6.32 11.50
N PRO A 169 -2.92 7.43 11.41
CA PRO A 169 -3.42 8.70 11.92
C PRO A 169 -4.68 9.14 11.15
N ALA A 170 -5.71 9.60 11.85
CA ALA A 170 -6.97 10.01 11.22
C ALA A 170 -6.77 11.16 10.21
N SER A 171 -5.82 12.07 10.49
CA SER A 171 -5.42 13.15 9.59
C SER A 171 -4.84 12.69 8.25
N ARG A 172 -4.42 11.41 8.16
CA ARG A 172 -3.91 10.78 6.93
C ARG A 172 -5.01 10.06 6.12
N ILE A 173 -6.27 10.15 6.54
CA ILE A 173 -7.40 9.59 5.78
C ILE A 173 -7.84 10.62 4.75
N VAL A 174 -7.68 10.29 3.47
CA VAL A 174 -8.08 11.12 2.32
C VAL A 174 -9.28 10.50 1.60
N LYS A 175 -9.94 11.28 0.73
CA LYS A 175 -11.15 10.81 0.04
C LYS A 175 -10.88 9.63 -0.88
N GLY A 176 -9.97 9.80 -1.83
CA GLY A 176 -9.72 8.82 -2.89
C GLY A 176 -8.28 8.81 -3.39
N MET A 177 -8.05 8.06 -4.46
CA MET A 177 -6.73 7.80 -5.01
C MET A 177 -6.05 9.08 -5.52
N GLU A 178 -6.80 9.98 -6.15
CA GLU A 178 -6.27 11.24 -6.68
C GLU A 178 -5.75 12.14 -5.56
N ASP A 179 -6.44 12.14 -4.40
CA ASP A 179 -6.01 12.91 -3.23
C ASP A 179 -4.72 12.32 -2.65
N ALA A 180 -4.58 10.98 -2.64
CA ALA A 180 -3.35 10.32 -2.21
C ALA A 180 -2.16 10.67 -3.12
N PHE A 181 -2.36 10.68 -4.44
CA PHE A 181 -1.31 11.09 -5.37
C PHE A 181 -1.01 12.59 -5.30
N ALA A 182 -2.01 13.43 -5.06
CA ALA A 182 -1.79 14.86 -4.83
C ALA A 182 -0.94 15.09 -3.56
N LEU A 183 -1.27 14.40 -2.47
CA LEU A 183 -0.50 14.42 -1.22
C LEU A 183 0.93 13.93 -1.44
N LEU A 184 1.11 12.84 -2.19
CA LEU A 184 2.43 12.28 -2.49
C LEU A 184 3.32 13.29 -3.26
N ARG A 185 2.77 13.95 -4.27
CA ARG A 185 3.50 14.99 -5.03
C ARG A 185 3.85 16.18 -4.15
N ALA A 186 2.92 16.63 -3.30
CA ALA A 186 3.15 17.75 -2.41
C ALA A 186 4.26 17.48 -1.38
N GLU A 187 4.28 16.31 -0.77
CA GLU A 187 5.26 15.96 0.28
C GLU A 187 6.64 15.56 -0.27
N ARG A 188 6.71 15.04 -1.50
CA ARG A 188 7.96 14.53 -2.07
C ARG A 188 8.62 15.46 -3.11
N GLY A 189 8.02 16.58 -3.42
CA GLY A 189 8.64 17.59 -4.30
C GLY A 189 8.49 17.32 -5.81
N GLY A 190 7.50 16.54 -6.22
CA GLY A 190 7.14 16.33 -7.62
C GLY A 190 7.28 14.89 -8.13
N GLU A 191 7.15 14.69 -9.44
CA GLU A 191 7.10 13.36 -10.08
C GLU A 191 8.41 12.59 -10.00
N GLU A 192 9.54 13.27 -10.01
CA GLU A 192 10.87 12.65 -9.96
C GLU A 192 11.18 11.97 -8.63
N MET A 193 10.41 12.27 -7.58
CA MET A 193 10.60 11.75 -6.23
C MET A 193 9.63 10.61 -5.86
N MET A 194 9.10 9.93 -6.86
CA MET A 194 8.22 8.77 -6.62
C MET A 194 8.94 7.67 -5.84
N PRO A 195 8.28 7.02 -4.86
CA PRO A 195 8.87 5.91 -4.13
C PRO A 195 9.11 4.73 -5.09
N ARG A 196 10.13 3.91 -4.81
CA ARG A 196 10.40 2.70 -5.60
C ARG A 196 9.21 1.75 -5.69
N ALA A 197 8.40 1.68 -4.62
CA ALA A 197 7.15 0.94 -4.59
C ALA A 197 6.10 1.73 -3.83
N LEU A 198 4.89 1.72 -4.36
CA LEU A 198 3.68 2.20 -3.73
C LEU A 198 2.70 1.03 -3.73
N ASN A 199 2.34 0.55 -2.54
CA ASN A 199 1.42 -0.57 -2.36
C ASN A 199 0.08 -0.04 -1.87
N MET A 200 -1.00 -0.52 -2.49
CA MET A 200 -2.37 -0.26 -2.07
C MET A 200 -2.97 -1.56 -1.52
N VAL A 201 -3.26 -1.58 -0.23
CA VAL A 201 -3.75 -2.76 0.48
C VAL A 201 -5.21 -2.55 0.87
N SER A 202 -6.11 -3.33 0.27
CA SER A 202 -7.56 -3.30 0.50
C SER A 202 -8.00 -4.62 1.13
N GLY A 203 -7.69 -4.78 2.40
CA GLY A 203 -7.99 -6.00 3.15
C GLY A 203 -7.00 -7.15 2.95
N PRO A 204 -7.31 -8.35 3.48
CA PRO A 204 -6.52 -9.56 3.36
C PRO A 204 -6.28 -9.98 1.91
N SER A 205 -5.13 -10.64 1.68
CA SER A 205 -4.80 -11.20 0.36
C SER A 205 -5.84 -12.25 -0.05
N ARG A 206 -6.34 -12.13 -1.28
CA ARG A 206 -7.31 -13.06 -1.89
C ARG A 206 -6.87 -13.43 -3.29
N THR A 207 -6.95 -14.70 -3.62
CA THR A 207 -6.81 -15.18 -5.00
C THR A 207 -7.98 -16.09 -5.36
N GLY A 208 -8.43 -16.01 -6.62
CA GLY A 208 -9.43 -16.91 -7.20
C GLY A 208 -8.83 -17.90 -8.22
N ASP A 209 -7.50 -17.91 -8.36
CA ASP A 209 -6.80 -18.66 -9.41
C ASP A 209 -6.73 -20.17 -9.11
N ILE A 210 -7.07 -20.57 -7.87
CA ILE A 210 -7.06 -21.96 -7.46
C ILE A 210 -8.48 -22.51 -7.56
N GLU A 211 -8.74 -23.30 -8.62
CA GLU A 211 -10.03 -23.99 -8.86
C GLU A 211 -11.28 -23.08 -8.77
N LEU A 212 -11.14 -21.79 -9.13
CA LEU A 212 -12.19 -20.77 -9.00
C LEU A 212 -12.73 -20.58 -7.57
N THR A 213 -11.98 -21.06 -6.58
CA THR A 213 -12.30 -20.90 -5.16
C THR A 213 -11.48 -19.76 -4.56
N ILE A 214 -12.13 -18.88 -3.76
CA ILE A 214 -11.43 -17.78 -3.10
C ILE A 214 -10.57 -18.36 -1.96
N VAL A 215 -9.25 -18.23 -2.11
CA VAL A 215 -8.27 -18.61 -1.08
C VAL A 215 -7.70 -17.33 -0.47
N LEU A 216 -7.67 -17.28 0.87
CA LEU A 216 -7.08 -16.18 1.62
C LEU A 216 -5.60 -16.46 1.92
N GLY A 217 -4.75 -15.42 1.91
CA GLY A 217 -3.37 -15.50 2.37
C GLY A 217 -2.38 -16.14 1.40
N ALA A 218 -2.77 -16.47 0.15
CA ALA A 218 -1.86 -17.15 -0.79
C ALA A 218 -0.68 -16.26 -1.26
N HIS A 219 -0.89 -14.96 -1.38
CA HIS A 219 0.09 -14.01 -1.94
C HIS A 219 0.38 -12.82 -1.02
N GLY A 220 -0.01 -12.88 0.24
CA GLY A 220 0.15 -11.82 1.22
C GLY A 220 -0.58 -12.14 2.52
N PRO A 221 -0.76 -11.17 3.42
CA PRO A 221 -1.34 -11.40 4.73
C PRO A 221 -2.73 -12.05 4.68
N TYR A 222 -2.91 -13.06 5.51
CA TYR A 222 -4.22 -13.70 5.75
C TYR A 222 -5.14 -12.80 6.57
N ARG A 223 -4.57 -11.93 7.44
CA ARG A 223 -5.29 -10.97 8.28
C ARG A 223 -4.76 -9.57 8.09
N VAL A 224 -5.66 -8.59 8.02
CA VAL A 224 -5.31 -7.17 8.07
C VAL A 224 -6.10 -6.53 9.21
N HIS A 225 -5.39 -5.94 10.15
CA HIS A 225 -5.94 -5.18 11.26
C HIS A 225 -5.48 -3.73 11.17
N ILE A 226 -6.39 -2.80 11.36
CA ILE A 226 -6.12 -1.37 11.24
C ILE A 226 -6.42 -0.71 12.59
N ILE A 227 -5.47 0.07 13.10
CA ILE A 227 -5.64 0.88 14.30
C ILE A 227 -5.61 2.35 13.87
N VAL A 228 -6.72 3.04 14.02
CA VAL A 228 -6.85 4.46 13.69
C VAL A 228 -6.61 5.29 14.95
N ALA A 229 -5.58 6.16 14.92
CA ALA A 229 -5.38 7.19 15.94
C ALA A 229 -6.26 8.40 15.59
N THR A 230 -7.19 8.77 16.49
CA THR A 230 -8.23 9.78 16.19
C THR A 230 -7.80 11.20 16.50
N GLU A 231 -6.80 11.37 17.36
CA GLU A 231 -6.22 12.63 17.79
C GLU A 231 -4.72 12.62 17.47
N ASP A 232 -4.27 13.61 16.72
CA ASP A 232 -2.85 13.77 16.31
C ASP A 232 -2.06 14.62 17.31
#